data_39bf01ba5076b9865883a0bf6f41b025
#
_entry.id   39bf01ba5076b9865883a0bf6f41b025
#
_cell.length_a   1.000
_cell.length_b   1.000
_cell.length_c   1.000
_cell.angle_alpha   90.00
_cell.angle_beta   90.00
_cell.angle_gamma   90.00
#
_symmetry.space_group_name_H-M   'P 1'
#
loop_
_entity.id
_entity.type
_entity.pdbx_description
1 polymer ?
#
loop_
_entity_poly.entity_id
_entity_poly.type
_entity_poly.pdbx_seq_one_letter_code
_entity_poly.pdbx_strand_id
1 'polypeptide(L)'
;MKLLTAYVRTFMADKVIIALKELKAPRFTAIDVKTLGDEIQPDQLEISAELGSTYTTMVKIEFICEDECVEMVKEVILKHARTGHKGDGLVAISPVVEAINIRTGKDEILPIG
;
A
#
# COMPACT_ATOMS: atom_id res chain seq x y z
N MET A 1 -0.79 17.40 -1.72
CA MET A 1 -1.35 16.06 -1.40
C MET A 1 -0.76 14.99 -2.30
N LYS A 2 -0.49 13.85 -1.75
CA LYS A 2 0.03 12.70 -2.49
C LYS A 2 -0.77 11.44 -2.13
N LEU A 3 -0.87 10.55 -3.10
CA LEU A 3 -1.37 9.19 -2.89
C LEU A 3 -0.16 8.26 -2.82
N LEU A 4 -0.02 7.55 -1.71
CA LEU A 4 0.93 6.47 -1.61
C LEU A 4 0.17 5.17 -1.87
N THR A 5 0.69 4.37 -2.81
CA THR A 5 0.15 3.06 -3.11
C THR A 5 1.27 2.06 -2.85
N ALA A 6 1.05 1.16 -1.91
CA ALA A 6 2.04 0.15 -1.56
C ALA A 6 1.49 -1.23 -1.90
N TYR A 7 2.28 -2.03 -2.63
CA TYR A 7 1.99 -3.44 -2.85
C TYR A 7 2.93 -4.22 -1.97
N VAL A 8 2.39 -4.91 -0.99
CA VAL A 8 3.19 -5.64 0.01
C VAL A 8 2.78 -7.10 0.04
N ARG A 9 3.70 -7.97 0.48
CA ARG A 9 3.39 -9.39 0.64
C ARG A 9 2.25 -9.56 1.64
N THR A 10 1.36 -10.50 1.36
CA THR A 10 0.21 -10.76 2.24
C THR A 10 0.65 -11.01 3.68
N PHE A 11 1.70 -11.80 3.89
CA PHE A 11 2.16 -12.11 5.24
C PHE A 11 2.89 -10.95 5.94
N MET A 12 3.21 -9.88 5.21
CA MET A 12 3.80 -8.66 5.78
C MET A 12 2.76 -7.55 6.00
N ALA A 13 1.55 -7.73 5.44
CA ALA A 13 0.53 -6.69 5.48
C ALA A 13 0.13 -6.29 6.91
N ASP A 14 -0.02 -7.26 7.81
CA ASP A 14 -0.41 -6.97 9.19
C ASP A 14 0.60 -6.07 9.89
N LYS A 15 1.89 -6.28 9.69
CA LYS A 15 2.94 -5.44 10.27
C LYS A 15 2.85 -4.01 9.77
N VAL A 16 2.60 -3.85 8.47
CA VAL A 16 2.45 -2.52 7.86
C VAL A 16 1.20 -1.82 8.40
N ILE A 17 0.09 -2.55 8.47
CA ILE A 17 -1.18 -2.00 8.96
C ILE A 17 -1.05 -1.56 10.42
N ILE A 18 -0.43 -2.37 11.27
CA ILE A 18 -0.20 -2.02 12.68
C ILE A 18 0.65 -0.75 12.78
N ALA A 19 1.71 -0.68 11.98
CA ALA A 19 2.60 0.49 11.99
C ALA A 19 1.88 1.76 11.53
N LEU A 20 1.00 1.66 10.53
CA LEU A 20 0.20 2.81 10.09
C LEU A 20 -0.80 3.24 11.15
N LYS A 21 -1.39 2.29 11.88
CA LYS A 21 -2.27 2.61 13.01
C LYS A 21 -1.51 3.31 14.13
N GLU A 22 -0.27 2.92 14.39
CA GLU A 22 0.58 3.56 15.39
C GLU A 22 0.92 5.00 15.02
N LEU A 23 0.99 5.32 13.73
CA LEU A 23 1.12 6.70 13.26
C LEU A 23 -0.17 7.49 13.41
N LYS A 24 -1.25 6.85 13.86
CA LYS A 24 -2.59 7.44 13.94
C LYS A 24 -3.06 7.96 12.60
N ALA A 25 -2.77 7.22 11.53
CA ALA A 25 -3.28 7.52 10.22
C ALA A 25 -4.81 7.45 10.24
N PRO A 26 -5.52 8.52 9.89
CA PRO A 26 -6.97 8.57 10.05
C PRO A 26 -7.72 7.64 9.11
N ARG A 27 -7.13 7.37 7.94
CA ARG A 27 -7.76 6.48 6.96
C ARG A 27 -6.71 5.92 6.01
N PHE A 28 -6.77 4.63 5.81
CA PHE A 28 -6.05 3.98 4.71
C PHE A 28 -6.88 2.77 4.27
N THR A 29 -6.69 2.35 3.02
CA THR A 29 -7.47 1.27 2.43
C THR A 29 -6.55 0.10 2.11
N ALA A 30 -6.99 -1.11 2.40
CA ALA A 30 -6.25 -2.33 2.07
C ALA A 30 -7.11 -3.20 1.16
N ILE A 31 -6.54 -3.66 0.06
CA ILE A 31 -7.23 -4.44 -0.96
C ILE A 31 -6.38 -5.66 -1.31
N ASP A 32 -6.99 -6.83 -1.32
CA ASP A 32 -6.32 -8.04 -1.78
C ASP A 32 -6.19 -8.00 -3.30
N VAL A 33 -4.98 -8.27 -3.79
CA VAL A 33 -4.69 -8.25 -5.23
C VAL A 33 -3.90 -9.47 -5.64
N LYS A 34 -3.94 -9.77 -6.93
CA LYS A 34 -3.12 -10.81 -7.57
C LYS A 34 -2.03 -10.09 -8.36
N THR A 35 -0.79 -10.47 -8.14
CA THR A 35 0.36 -9.86 -8.81
C THR A 35 1.00 -10.88 -9.74
N LEU A 36 1.26 -10.46 -10.97
CA LEU A 36 1.89 -11.26 -12.00
C LEU A 36 3.16 -10.53 -12.46
N GLY A 37 4.11 -11.27 -12.99
CA GLY A 37 5.33 -10.70 -13.55
C GLY A 37 6.59 -11.40 -13.06
N ASP A 38 7.75 -10.91 -13.51
CA ASP A 38 9.03 -11.58 -13.29
C ASP A 38 9.64 -11.32 -11.91
N GLU A 39 9.12 -10.33 -11.17
CA GLU A 39 9.60 -9.97 -9.84
C GLU A 39 8.97 -10.83 -8.73
N ILE A 40 8.21 -11.87 -9.10
CA ILE A 40 7.53 -12.74 -8.16
C ILE A 40 8.48 -13.84 -7.69
N GLN A 41 8.51 -14.07 -6.38
CA GLN A 41 9.29 -15.17 -5.79
C GLN A 41 8.65 -16.51 -6.16
N PRO A 42 9.37 -17.44 -6.82
CA PRO A 42 8.76 -18.66 -7.38
C PRO A 42 8.01 -19.55 -6.40
N ASP A 43 8.47 -19.64 -5.15
CA ASP A 43 7.84 -20.48 -4.13
C ASP A 43 6.55 -19.89 -3.57
N GLN A 44 6.18 -18.68 -4.00
CA GLN A 44 4.96 -17.99 -3.59
C GLN A 44 3.93 -17.94 -4.71
N LEU A 45 4.21 -18.59 -5.82
CA LEU A 45 3.30 -18.58 -6.99
C LEU A 45 2.10 -19.48 -6.79
N GLU A 46 0.96 -19.02 -7.30
CA GLU A 46 -0.28 -19.78 -7.39
C GLU A 46 -0.75 -19.75 -8.85
N ILE A 47 -1.65 -20.67 -9.20
CA ILE A 47 -2.18 -20.76 -10.56
C ILE A 47 -3.60 -20.24 -10.59
N SER A 48 -3.89 -19.34 -11.54
CA SER A 48 -5.23 -18.80 -11.74
C SER A 48 -5.78 -19.24 -13.08
N ALA A 49 -6.90 -19.95 -13.06
CA ALA A 49 -7.63 -20.31 -14.26
C ALA A 49 -8.22 -19.08 -14.96
N GLU A 50 -8.65 -18.08 -14.19
CA GLU A 50 -9.21 -16.84 -14.72
C GLU A 50 -8.18 -16.02 -15.47
N LEU A 51 -6.96 -15.94 -14.93
CA LEU A 51 -5.89 -15.15 -15.52
C LEU A 51 -5.09 -15.93 -16.56
N GLY A 52 -5.23 -17.26 -16.59
CA GLY A 52 -4.46 -18.13 -17.48
C GLY A 52 -2.96 -18.09 -17.20
N SER A 53 -2.55 -17.76 -15.98
CA SER A 53 -1.15 -17.56 -15.60
C SER A 53 -0.94 -17.83 -14.11
N THR A 54 0.33 -17.87 -13.71
CA THR A 54 0.70 -17.93 -12.30
C THR A 54 0.67 -16.53 -11.69
N TYR A 55 0.35 -16.47 -10.40
CA TYR A 55 0.29 -15.20 -9.66
C TYR A 55 0.73 -15.40 -8.23
N THR A 56 0.96 -14.29 -7.52
CA THR A 56 1.08 -14.29 -6.06
C THR A 56 0.04 -13.33 -5.49
N THR A 57 -0.45 -13.64 -4.29
CA THR A 57 -1.34 -12.73 -3.58
C THR A 57 -0.53 -11.66 -2.87
N MET A 58 -0.99 -10.43 -2.98
CA MET A 58 -0.42 -9.30 -2.27
C MET A 58 -1.54 -8.43 -1.73
N VAL A 59 -1.19 -7.49 -0.87
CA VAL A 59 -2.13 -6.49 -0.37
C VAL A 59 -1.71 -5.15 -0.91
N LYS A 60 -2.66 -4.44 -1.52
CA LYS A 60 -2.48 -3.07 -1.98
C LYS A 60 -3.00 -2.14 -0.90
N ILE A 61 -2.13 -1.29 -0.40
CA ILE A 61 -2.48 -0.30 0.64
C ILE A 61 -2.45 1.08 0.00
N GLU A 62 -3.53 1.82 0.15
CA GLU A 62 -3.64 3.18 -0.36
C GLU A 62 -3.81 4.17 0.77
N PHE A 63 -3.07 5.26 0.70
CA PHE A 63 -3.06 6.29 1.73
C PHE A 63 -2.84 7.66 1.09
N ILE A 64 -3.74 8.61 1.38
CA ILE A 64 -3.59 10.00 0.92
C ILE A 64 -3.12 10.84 2.10
N CYS A 65 -2.06 11.60 1.90
CA CYS A 65 -1.51 12.47 2.94
C CYS A 65 -0.97 13.77 2.36
N GLU A 66 -0.74 14.73 3.25
CA GLU A 66 -0.09 15.96 2.89
C GLU A 66 1.38 15.72 2.50
N ASP A 67 1.92 16.61 1.67
CA ASP A 67 3.29 16.46 1.16
C ASP A 67 4.32 16.28 2.28
N GLU A 68 4.14 16.97 3.40
CA GLU A 68 5.05 16.94 4.54
C GLU A 68 5.11 15.57 5.22
N CYS A 69 4.07 14.75 5.05
CA CYS A 69 3.98 13.43 5.69
C CYS A 69 4.49 12.29 4.81
N VAL A 70 4.73 12.54 3.53
CA VAL A 70 5.07 11.49 2.55
C VAL A 70 6.29 10.69 2.97
N GLU A 71 7.39 11.36 3.33
CA GLU A 71 8.62 10.65 3.68
C GLU A 71 8.46 9.78 4.93
N MET A 72 7.75 10.27 5.93
CA MET A 72 7.50 9.51 7.16
C MET A 72 6.68 8.25 6.88
N VAL A 73 5.60 8.38 6.12
CA VAL A 73 4.74 7.23 5.79
C VAL A 73 5.50 6.23 4.91
N LYS A 74 6.22 6.73 3.92
CA LYS A 74 7.04 5.90 3.04
C LYS A 74 8.04 5.07 3.83
N GLU A 75 8.79 5.69 4.73
CA GLU A 75 9.80 5.01 5.54
C GLU A 75 9.19 3.93 6.44
N VAL A 76 8.04 4.21 7.02
CA VAL A 76 7.33 3.23 7.86
C VAL A 76 6.93 2.01 7.02
N ILE A 77 6.38 2.23 5.83
CA ILE A 77 5.99 1.13 4.95
C ILE A 77 7.21 0.30 4.54
N LEU A 78 8.28 0.95 4.09
CA LEU A 78 9.50 0.26 3.68
C LEU A 78 10.09 -0.56 4.81
N LYS A 79 10.16 -0.01 6.01
CA LYS A 79 10.73 -0.68 7.17
C LYS A 79 9.96 -1.97 7.51
N HIS A 80 8.65 -1.93 7.45
CA HIS A 80 7.80 -3.04 7.90
C HIS A 80 7.44 -4.05 6.80
N ALA A 81 7.56 -3.65 5.54
CA ALA A 81 7.24 -4.52 4.40
C ALA A 81 8.44 -5.27 3.84
N ARG A 82 9.66 -4.81 4.10
CA ARG A 82 10.88 -5.37 3.51
C ARG A 82 11.25 -6.72 4.12
N THR A 83 11.48 -7.72 3.27
CA THR A 83 12.09 -8.99 3.68
C THR A 83 13.52 -9.11 3.14
N GLY A 84 13.87 -8.33 2.13
CA GLY A 84 15.16 -8.41 1.45
C GLY A 84 15.17 -9.37 0.27
N HIS A 85 14.02 -9.93 -0.07
CA HIS A 85 13.88 -10.88 -1.16
C HIS A 85 13.15 -10.27 -2.35
N LYS A 86 13.45 -10.79 -3.53
CA LYS A 86 12.75 -10.44 -4.75
C LYS A 86 11.25 -10.70 -4.57
N GLY A 87 10.41 -9.77 -4.97
CA GLY A 87 8.97 -9.89 -4.80
C GLY A 87 8.41 -9.20 -3.57
N ASP A 88 9.22 -8.42 -2.86
CA ASP A 88 8.74 -7.66 -1.68
C ASP A 88 7.65 -6.65 -2.03
N GLY A 89 7.60 -6.20 -3.27
CA GLY A 89 6.62 -5.23 -3.72
C GLY A 89 7.22 -3.87 -4.01
N LEU A 90 6.38 -2.86 -4.04
CA LEU A 90 6.83 -1.50 -4.33
C LEU A 90 5.91 -0.47 -3.69
N VAL A 91 6.42 0.73 -3.56
CA VAL A 91 5.65 1.90 -3.15
C VAL A 91 5.69 2.90 -4.31
N ALA A 92 4.51 3.32 -4.76
CA ALA A 92 4.37 4.34 -5.77
C ALA A 92 3.74 5.58 -5.15
N ILE A 93 4.23 6.75 -5.55
CA ILE A 93 3.74 8.03 -5.02
C ILE A 93 3.27 8.86 -6.21
N SER A 94 2.04 9.34 -6.15
CA SER A 94 1.47 10.16 -7.22
C SER A 94 0.80 11.40 -6.65
N PRO A 95 0.76 12.50 -7.42
CA PRO A 95 0.08 13.72 -6.97
C PRO A 95 -1.42 13.51 -6.95
N VAL A 96 -2.08 14.12 -5.97
CA VAL A 96 -3.54 14.17 -5.88
C VAL A 96 -3.95 15.63 -6.04
N VAL A 97 -4.73 15.90 -7.07
CA VAL A 97 -5.18 17.26 -7.37
C VAL A 97 -6.21 17.71 -6.33
N GLU A 98 -7.11 16.80 -5.97
CA GLU A 98 -8.22 17.14 -5.10
C GLU A 98 -8.74 15.87 -4.42
N ALA A 99 -9.06 15.97 -3.14
CA ALA A 99 -9.68 14.88 -2.39
C ALA A 99 -10.84 15.44 -1.59
N ILE A 100 -12.05 15.07 -1.94
CA ILE A 100 -13.27 15.63 -1.36
C ILE A 100 -13.85 14.66 -0.34
N ASN A 101 -14.05 15.13 0.88
CA ASN A 101 -14.73 14.36 1.91
C ASN A 101 -16.22 14.24 1.52
N ILE A 102 -16.70 13.02 1.40
CA ILE A 102 -18.08 12.78 0.94
C ILE A 102 -19.09 13.39 1.91
N ARG A 103 -18.83 13.30 3.22
CA ARG A 103 -19.76 13.80 4.23
C ARG A 103 -19.89 15.32 4.19
N THR A 104 -18.76 16.02 4.07
CA THR A 104 -18.72 17.49 4.18
C THR A 104 -18.80 18.21 2.83
N GLY A 105 -18.43 17.50 1.76
CA GLY A 105 -18.31 18.11 0.43
C GLY A 105 -17.11 19.04 0.31
N LYS A 106 -16.16 18.98 1.24
CA LYS A 106 -14.99 19.86 1.26
C LYS A 106 -13.72 19.11 0.92
N ASP A 107 -12.77 19.81 0.29
CA ASP A 107 -11.44 19.32 0.02
C ASP A 107 -10.66 19.33 1.33
N GLU A 108 -10.60 18.17 1.96
CA GLU A 108 -10.01 18.08 3.29
C GLU A 108 -9.38 16.70 3.51
N ILE A 109 -8.15 16.70 4.03
CA ILE A 109 -7.45 15.50 4.48
C ILE A 109 -7.18 15.66 5.96
N LEU A 110 -7.57 14.64 6.74
CA LEU A 110 -7.30 14.65 8.17
C LEU A 110 -5.80 14.50 8.41
N PRO A 111 -5.21 15.25 9.33
CA PRO A 111 -3.78 15.15 9.62
C PRO A 111 -3.45 13.83 10.33
N ILE A 112 -2.20 13.41 10.17
CA ILE A 112 -1.62 12.33 10.96
C ILE A 112 -1.33 12.91 12.34
N GLY A 113 -1.88 12.27 13.34
CA GLY A 113 -1.81 12.87 14.67
C GLY A 113 -1.26 12.03 15.77
#